data_1461c0b26a16c5828eda77d9a1ae7a4a
#
_entry.id   1461c0b26a16c5828eda77d9a1ae7a4a
#
_cell.length_a   1.000
_cell.length_b   1.000
_cell.length_c   1.000
_cell.angle_alpha   90.00
_cell.angle_beta   90.00
_cell.angle_gamma   90.00
#
_symmetry.space_group_name_H-M   'P 1'
#
loop_
_entity.id
_entity.type
_entity.pdbx_description
1 polymer ?
#
loop_
_entity_poly.entity_id
_entity_poly.type
_entity_poly.pdbx_seq_one_letter_code
_entity_poly.pdbx_strand_id
1 'polypeptide(L)'
;MADGCILLVDAFEGPMPQTRFVLQKALEIGLKPIVVINKVDKPNCRPDEVHEMVFDLMFSLDATEEQLDFPTIYGSAKNNWMSTDWKEQTDSIVPLLDCIVENIPAPEQLEGTPQMLITSLDYSSYTGRIAVGRVHRGTLKEGMNVSLAKRDG
;
A
#
# COMPACT_ATOMS: atom_id res chain seq x y z
N MET A 1 -7.03 -3.90 6.40
CA MET A 1 -6.79 -5.08 5.56
C MET A 1 -5.43 -5.04 4.84
N ALA A 2 -4.80 -3.89 4.73
CA ALA A 2 -3.47 -3.75 4.15
C ALA A 2 -2.40 -3.85 5.24
N ASP A 3 -1.25 -4.42 4.90
CA ASP A 3 -0.08 -4.55 5.79
C ASP A 3 0.99 -3.50 5.44
N GLY A 4 0.85 -2.82 4.30
CA GLY A 4 1.65 -1.70 3.84
C GLY A 4 0.91 -0.87 2.81
N CYS A 5 1.50 0.22 2.37
CA CYS A 5 0.94 1.05 1.30
C CYS A 5 2.04 1.62 0.40
N ILE A 6 1.68 1.83 -0.85
CA ILE A 6 2.52 2.56 -1.81
C ILE A 6 1.93 3.95 -1.97
N LEU A 7 2.74 4.97 -1.69
CA LEU A 7 2.41 6.36 -1.94
C LEU A 7 2.95 6.76 -3.31
N LEU A 8 2.07 6.85 -4.30
CA LEU A 8 2.44 7.21 -5.66
C LEU A 8 2.36 8.73 -5.83
N VAL A 9 3.47 9.35 -6.24
CA VAL A 9 3.59 10.81 -6.43
C VAL A 9 4.14 11.12 -7.82
N ASP A 10 3.64 12.16 -8.45
CA ASP A 10 4.16 12.65 -9.75
C ASP A 10 5.45 13.45 -9.54
N ALA A 11 6.52 13.12 -10.26
CA ALA A 11 7.83 13.78 -10.17
C ALA A 11 7.84 15.27 -10.53
N PHE A 12 6.79 15.79 -11.15
CA PHE A 12 6.63 17.19 -11.50
C PHE A 12 5.67 17.93 -10.55
N GLU A 13 4.49 17.34 -10.29
CA GLU A 13 3.44 18.00 -9.50
C GLU A 13 3.69 17.90 -7.99
N GLY A 14 4.35 16.81 -7.54
CA GLY A 14 4.51 16.53 -6.13
C GLY A 14 3.23 16.00 -5.46
N PRO A 15 3.18 15.97 -4.12
CA PRO A 15 2.02 15.51 -3.37
C PRO A 15 0.83 16.46 -3.52
N MET A 16 -0.31 15.92 -3.93
CA MET A 16 -1.58 16.64 -4.12
C MET A 16 -2.43 16.63 -2.84
N PRO A 17 -3.46 17.49 -2.71
CA PRO A 17 -4.33 17.50 -1.53
C PRO A 17 -4.97 16.15 -1.19
N GLN A 18 -5.33 15.36 -2.20
CA GLN A 18 -5.85 13.99 -1.99
C GLN A 18 -4.78 13.08 -1.39
N THR A 19 -3.53 13.25 -1.80
CA THR A 19 -2.38 12.51 -1.26
C THR A 19 -2.26 12.71 0.25
N ARG A 20 -2.42 13.96 0.72
CA ARG A 20 -2.39 14.29 2.14
C ARG A 20 -3.45 13.52 2.94
N PHE A 21 -4.69 13.52 2.46
CA PHE A 21 -5.80 12.84 3.16
C PHE A 21 -5.58 11.32 3.26
N VAL A 22 -5.19 10.68 2.14
CA VAL A 22 -4.96 9.24 2.11
C VAL A 22 -3.75 8.85 2.95
N LEU A 23 -2.66 9.62 2.85
CA LEU A 23 -1.45 9.41 3.63
C LEU A 23 -1.73 9.53 5.13
N GLN A 24 -2.47 10.56 5.57
CA GLN A 24 -2.85 10.71 6.97
C GLN A 24 -3.56 9.46 7.49
N LYS A 25 -4.52 8.92 6.73
CA LYS A 25 -5.22 7.69 7.12
C LYS A 25 -4.32 6.46 7.18
N ALA A 26 -3.35 6.35 6.29
CA ALA A 26 -2.37 5.27 6.32
C ALA A 26 -1.46 5.35 7.55
N LEU A 27 -0.98 6.56 7.89
CA LEU A 27 -0.14 6.81 9.06
C LEU A 27 -0.90 6.57 10.38
N GLU A 28 -2.16 7.03 10.49
CA GLU A 28 -3.02 6.83 11.66
C GLU A 28 -3.23 5.34 12.01
N ILE A 29 -3.27 4.45 11.03
CA ILE A 29 -3.39 3.00 11.24
C ILE A 29 -2.05 2.28 11.31
N GLY A 30 -0.94 3.02 11.38
CA GLY A 30 0.40 2.49 11.60
C GLY A 30 1.06 1.87 10.37
N LEU A 31 0.59 2.16 9.15
CA LEU A 31 1.25 1.66 7.95
C LEU A 31 2.56 2.41 7.69
N LYS A 32 3.60 1.66 7.29
CA LYS A 32 4.82 2.22 6.74
C LYS A 32 4.66 2.36 5.22
N PRO A 33 4.71 3.59 4.66
CA PRO A 33 4.57 3.79 3.22
C PRO A 33 5.88 3.51 2.48
N ILE A 34 5.77 2.96 1.28
CA ILE A 34 6.82 2.98 0.26
C ILE A 34 6.48 4.13 -0.69
N VAL A 35 7.38 5.08 -0.85
CA VAL A 35 7.17 6.21 -1.75
C VAL A 35 7.63 5.86 -3.15
N VAL A 36 6.77 6.09 -4.15
CA VAL A 36 7.10 5.89 -5.56
C VAL A 36 6.94 7.22 -6.29
N ILE A 37 8.05 7.80 -6.69
CA ILE A 37 8.11 9.04 -7.48
C ILE A 37 8.11 8.66 -8.96
N ASN A 38 6.93 8.78 -9.57
CA ASN A 38 6.66 8.36 -10.94
C ASN A 38 6.80 9.50 -11.94
N LYS A 39 6.97 9.15 -13.21
CA LYS A 39 7.08 10.06 -14.36
C LYS A 39 8.38 10.86 -14.37
N VAL A 40 9.48 10.27 -13.89
CA VAL A 40 10.81 10.88 -13.97
C VAL A 40 11.37 10.95 -15.41
N ASP A 41 10.68 10.34 -16.38
CA ASP A 41 10.95 10.47 -17.82
C ASP A 41 10.53 11.82 -18.42
N LYS A 42 9.79 12.64 -17.67
CA LYS A 42 9.39 13.97 -18.13
C LYS A 42 10.56 14.98 -18.05
N PRO A 43 10.71 15.87 -19.05
CA PRO A 43 11.86 16.81 -19.12
C PRO A 43 11.91 17.83 -17.97
N ASN A 44 10.79 18.08 -17.31
CA ASN A 44 10.66 19.05 -16.22
C ASN A 44 10.46 18.39 -14.86
N CYS A 45 10.80 17.10 -14.73
CA CYS A 45 10.72 16.41 -13.44
C CYS A 45 11.74 16.99 -12.45
N ARG A 46 11.37 16.93 -11.16
CA ARG A 46 12.18 17.39 -10.03
C ARG A 46 12.10 16.39 -8.88
N PRO A 47 12.60 15.16 -9.08
CA PRO A 47 12.42 14.07 -8.13
C PRO A 47 12.96 14.37 -6.74
N ASP A 48 14.12 15.02 -6.64
CA ASP A 48 14.75 15.37 -5.37
C ASP A 48 13.87 16.36 -4.56
N GLU A 49 13.35 17.42 -5.22
CA GLU A 49 12.43 18.36 -4.56
C GLU A 49 11.11 17.68 -4.14
N VAL A 50 10.59 16.78 -4.97
CA VAL A 50 9.36 16.05 -4.66
C VAL A 50 9.57 15.09 -3.49
N HIS A 51 10.74 14.48 -3.37
CA HIS A 51 11.11 13.67 -2.20
C HIS A 51 11.07 14.51 -0.91
N GLU A 52 11.68 15.69 -0.92
CA GLU A 52 11.64 16.65 0.20
C GLU A 52 10.20 17.06 0.54
N MET A 53 9.38 17.37 -0.48
CA MET A 53 7.95 17.71 -0.28
C MET A 53 7.15 16.57 0.39
N VAL A 54 7.46 15.32 0.05
CA VAL A 54 6.82 14.15 0.69
C VAL A 54 7.29 14.01 2.13
N PHE A 55 8.58 14.20 2.40
CA PHE A 55 9.12 14.18 3.75
C PHE A 55 8.46 15.26 4.63
N ASP A 56 8.40 16.50 4.15
CA ASP A 56 7.74 17.62 4.84
C ASP A 56 6.25 17.33 5.09
N LEU A 57 5.58 16.71 4.13
CA LEU A 57 4.19 16.30 4.27
C LEU A 57 4.03 15.27 5.39
N MET A 58 4.85 14.21 5.42
CA MET A 58 4.81 13.20 6.47
C MET A 58 5.12 13.79 7.84
N PHE A 59 6.13 14.65 7.92
CA PHE A 59 6.46 15.39 9.15
C PHE A 59 5.28 16.25 9.64
N SER A 60 4.59 16.94 8.73
CA SER A 60 3.40 17.76 9.06
C SER A 60 2.17 16.93 9.48
N LEU A 61 2.19 15.63 9.29
CA LEU A 61 1.15 14.67 9.67
C LEU A 61 1.54 13.87 10.93
N ASP A 62 2.55 14.31 11.66
CA ASP A 62 3.05 13.67 12.88
C ASP A 62 3.46 12.19 12.67
N ALA A 63 4.07 11.89 11.51
CA ALA A 63 4.61 10.55 11.23
C ALA A 63 5.69 10.18 12.27
N THR A 64 5.73 8.91 12.64
CA THR A 64 6.76 8.38 13.56
C THR A 64 8.13 8.34 12.89
N GLU A 65 9.21 8.25 13.68
CA GLU A 65 10.58 8.12 13.13
C GLU A 65 10.69 6.94 12.17
N GLU A 66 10.05 5.79 12.48
CA GLU A 66 10.02 4.62 11.61
C GLU A 66 9.27 4.87 10.29
N GLN A 67 8.24 5.72 10.32
CA GLN A 67 7.48 6.10 9.12
C GLN A 67 8.22 7.16 8.30
N LEU A 68 9.03 8.01 8.92
CA LEU A 68 9.88 8.99 8.24
C LEU A 68 11.09 8.35 7.55
N ASP A 69 11.51 7.16 8.00
CA ASP A 69 12.51 6.33 7.32
C ASP A 69 11.85 5.46 6.23
N PHE A 70 11.21 6.11 5.28
CA PHE A 70 10.51 5.45 4.18
C PHE A 70 11.42 5.16 2.99
N PRO A 71 11.33 3.98 2.39
CA PRO A 71 12.03 3.68 1.14
C PRO A 71 11.41 4.45 -0.01
N THR A 72 12.26 4.97 -0.91
CA THR A 72 11.83 5.69 -2.10
C THR A 72 12.30 4.99 -3.36
N ILE A 73 11.38 4.81 -4.29
CA ILE A 73 11.62 4.25 -5.62
C ILE A 73 11.22 5.30 -6.66
N TYR A 74 12.03 5.43 -7.69
CA TYR A 74 11.82 6.36 -8.79
C TYR A 74 11.58 5.60 -10.08
N GLY A 75 10.81 6.17 -11.00
CA GLY A 75 10.69 5.53 -12.30
C GLY A 75 9.62 6.11 -13.21
N SER A 76 9.37 5.37 -14.28
CA SER A 76 8.33 5.64 -15.26
C SER A 76 7.47 4.40 -15.47
N ALA A 77 6.28 4.39 -14.90
CA ALA A 77 5.32 3.32 -15.10
C ALA A 77 4.90 3.20 -16.58
N LYS A 78 4.91 4.29 -17.32
CA LYS A 78 4.64 4.28 -18.78
C LYS A 78 5.71 3.51 -19.55
N ASN A 79 6.96 3.62 -19.13
CA ASN A 79 8.11 3.00 -19.78
C ASN A 79 8.54 1.68 -19.09
N ASN A 80 7.75 1.20 -18.10
CA ASN A 80 7.93 -0.07 -17.39
C ASN A 80 9.29 -0.23 -16.69
N TRP A 81 9.82 0.83 -16.08
CA TRP A 81 11.04 0.75 -15.31
C TRP A 81 10.94 1.48 -13.97
N MET A 82 11.65 0.97 -12.95
CA MET A 82 11.81 1.52 -11.62
C MET A 82 13.24 1.37 -11.14
N SER A 83 13.72 2.32 -10.33
CA SER A 83 15.08 2.33 -9.78
C SER A 83 15.12 2.96 -8.40
N THR A 84 16.16 2.68 -7.63
CA THR A 84 16.46 3.38 -6.37
C THR A 84 17.13 4.74 -6.61
N ASP A 85 17.70 4.97 -7.78
CA ASP A 85 18.23 6.26 -8.22
C ASP A 85 17.53 6.70 -9.52
N TRP A 86 16.92 7.88 -9.51
CA TRP A 86 16.20 8.40 -10.68
C TRP A 86 17.10 8.73 -11.89
N LYS A 87 18.41 8.84 -11.67
CA LYS A 87 19.42 9.05 -12.73
C LYS A 87 19.82 7.76 -13.42
N GLU A 88 19.53 6.61 -12.80
CA GLU A 88 19.84 5.29 -13.32
C GLU A 88 18.58 4.60 -13.84
N GLN A 89 18.35 4.68 -15.14
CA GLN A 89 17.23 3.97 -15.76
C GLN A 89 17.52 2.48 -15.84
N THR A 90 16.60 1.67 -15.32
CA THR A 90 16.60 0.21 -15.47
C THR A 90 15.69 -0.20 -16.65
N ASP A 91 15.56 -1.48 -16.88
CA ASP A 91 14.67 -2.07 -17.90
C ASP A 91 13.47 -2.81 -17.28
N SER A 92 13.25 -2.68 -15.99
CA SER A 92 12.35 -3.54 -15.23
C SER A 92 11.72 -2.82 -14.02
N ILE A 93 10.58 -3.34 -13.56
CA ILE A 93 9.92 -2.92 -12.32
C ILE A 93 10.38 -3.73 -11.10
N VAL A 94 11.30 -4.66 -11.27
CA VAL A 94 11.81 -5.54 -10.20
C VAL A 94 12.30 -4.76 -8.99
N PRO A 95 13.02 -3.63 -9.10
CA PRO A 95 13.45 -2.85 -7.94
C PRO A 95 12.30 -2.41 -7.03
N LEU A 96 11.13 -2.12 -7.57
CA LEU A 96 9.93 -1.82 -6.76
C LEU A 96 9.42 -3.08 -6.06
N LEU A 97 9.40 -4.23 -6.75
CA LEU A 97 8.93 -5.49 -6.16
C LEU A 97 9.84 -5.96 -5.04
N ASP A 98 11.15 -5.84 -5.22
CA ASP A 98 12.16 -6.15 -4.20
C ASP A 98 11.99 -5.24 -2.98
N CYS A 99 11.81 -3.93 -3.20
CA CYS A 99 11.53 -2.96 -2.14
C CYS A 99 10.26 -3.32 -1.35
N ILE A 100 9.19 -3.78 -2.01
CA ILE A 100 7.97 -4.25 -1.34
C ILE A 100 8.26 -5.46 -0.46
N VAL A 101 8.96 -6.46 -0.99
CA VAL A 101 9.29 -7.70 -0.26
C VAL A 101 10.17 -7.43 0.95
N GLU A 102 11.09 -6.48 0.84
CA GLU A 102 12.02 -6.12 1.93
C GLU A 102 11.36 -5.29 3.04
N ASN A 103 10.41 -4.42 2.70
CA ASN A 103 9.87 -3.43 3.64
C ASN A 103 8.46 -3.73 4.14
N ILE A 104 7.68 -4.57 3.46
CA ILE A 104 6.34 -4.94 3.89
C ILE A 104 6.37 -6.33 4.54
N PRO A 105 5.94 -6.47 5.79
CA PRO A 105 5.95 -7.76 6.45
C PRO A 105 5.00 -8.74 5.76
N ALA A 106 5.38 -10.01 5.74
CA ALA A 106 4.49 -11.06 5.28
C ALA A 106 3.24 -11.16 6.18
N PRO A 107 2.08 -11.55 5.63
CA PRO A 107 0.88 -11.73 6.43
C PRO A 107 1.11 -12.74 7.56
N GLU A 108 0.68 -12.40 8.77
CA GLU A 108 0.70 -13.34 9.88
C GLU A 108 -0.19 -14.54 9.60
N GLN A 109 0.36 -15.74 9.74
CA GLN A 109 -0.37 -17.00 9.63
C GLN A 109 -0.63 -17.54 11.03
N LEU A 110 -1.83 -17.26 11.56
CA LEU A 110 -2.26 -17.76 12.85
C LEU A 110 -3.01 -19.09 12.67
N GLU A 111 -2.56 -20.12 13.36
CA GLU A 111 -3.26 -21.41 13.39
C GLU A 111 -4.47 -21.36 14.34
N GLY A 112 -5.47 -22.19 14.07
CA GLY A 112 -6.65 -22.35 14.91
C GLY A 112 -7.96 -22.45 14.15
N THR A 113 -9.06 -22.30 14.86
CA THR A 113 -10.39 -22.28 14.24
C THR A 113 -10.50 -21.12 13.26
N PRO A 114 -11.06 -21.34 12.06
CA PRO A 114 -11.17 -20.31 11.04
C PRO A 114 -11.90 -19.08 11.55
N GLN A 115 -11.30 -17.93 11.32
CA GLN A 115 -11.88 -16.63 11.66
C GLN A 115 -11.64 -15.64 10.50
N MET A 116 -12.72 -15.09 9.98
CA MET A 116 -12.71 -14.10 8.91
C MET A 116 -13.45 -12.86 9.34
N LEU A 117 -12.81 -11.70 9.19
CA LEU A 117 -13.48 -10.40 9.35
C LEU A 117 -14.11 -10.01 8.02
N ILE A 118 -15.45 -9.90 8.00
CA ILE A 118 -16.19 -9.44 6.82
C ILE A 118 -16.16 -7.93 6.82
N THR A 119 -15.63 -7.34 5.75
CA THR A 119 -15.50 -5.89 5.56
C THR A 119 -16.46 -5.33 4.53
N SER A 120 -16.91 -6.17 3.60
CA SER A 120 -17.81 -5.78 2.51
C SER A 120 -18.74 -6.93 2.16
N LEU A 121 -19.91 -6.59 1.66
CA LEU A 121 -20.89 -7.54 1.12
C LEU A 121 -21.13 -7.21 -0.35
N ASP A 122 -21.18 -8.25 -1.17
CA ASP A 122 -21.57 -8.17 -2.57
C ASP A 122 -22.71 -9.14 -2.85
N TYR A 123 -23.30 -9.08 -4.02
CA TYR A 123 -24.40 -9.96 -4.42
C TYR A 123 -24.30 -10.34 -5.89
N SER A 124 -24.46 -11.60 -6.16
CA SER A 124 -24.62 -12.13 -7.51
C SER A 124 -25.95 -12.88 -7.64
N SER A 125 -26.65 -12.69 -8.74
CA SER A 125 -27.89 -13.43 -9.00
C SER A 125 -27.69 -14.95 -9.12
N TYR A 126 -26.46 -15.38 -9.38
CA TYR A 126 -26.09 -16.79 -9.51
C TYR A 126 -25.64 -17.42 -8.19
N THR A 127 -24.76 -16.74 -7.43
CA THR A 127 -24.18 -17.27 -6.19
C THR A 127 -24.86 -16.74 -4.92
N GLY A 128 -25.72 -15.74 -5.03
CA GLY A 128 -26.35 -15.10 -3.89
C GLY A 128 -25.45 -14.08 -3.20
N ARG A 129 -25.46 -14.04 -1.87
CA ARG A 129 -24.66 -13.10 -1.08
C ARG A 129 -23.20 -13.54 -1.04
N ILE A 130 -22.30 -12.59 -1.30
CA ILE A 130 -20.85 -12.77 -1.27
C ILE A 130 -20.29 -11.93 -0.12
N ALA A 131 -19.60 -12.59 0.81
CA ALA A 131 -18.89 -11.92 1.89
C ALA A 131 -17.41 -11.74 1.49
N VAL A 132 -16.94 -10.50 1.51
CA VAL A 132 -15.55 -10.15 1.22
C VAL A 132 -14.86 -9.72 2.52
N GLY A 133 -13.68 -10.26 2.78
CA GLY A 133 -12.96 -9.94 4.01
C GLY A 133 -11.60 -10.60 4.12
N ARG A 134 -10.95 -10.42 5.26
CA ARG A 134 -9.64 -11.01 5.58
C ARG A 134 -9.80 -12.21 6.51
N VAL A 135 -9.18 -13.32 6.16
CA VAL A 135 -9.01 -14.47 7.07
C VAL A 135 -7.88 -14.12 8.04
N HIS A 136 -8.21 -14.00 9.33
CA HIS A 136 -7.23 -13.69 10.38
C HIS A 136 -6.51 -14.92 10.89
N ARG A 137 -7.20 -16.07 10.93
CA ARG A 137 -6.58 -17.33 11.35
C ARG A 137 -7.31 -18.52 10.76
N GLY A 138 -6.62 -19.66 10.76
CA GLY A 138 -7.13 -20.92 10.23
C GLY A 138 -7.35 -20.93 8.73
N THR A 139 -8.02 -21.93 8.23
CA THR A 139 -8.25 -22.15 6.79
C THR A 139 -9.73 -22.32 6.51
N LEU A 140 -10.28 -21.56 5.57
CA LEU A 140 -11.61 -21.76 5.03
C LEU A 140 -11.56 -22.76 3.86
N LYS A 141 -12.50 -23.71 3.84
CA LYS A 141 -12.62 -24.71 2.77
C LYS A 141 -14.04 -24.67 2.22
N GLU A 142 -14.18 -25.02 0.95
CA GLU A 142 -15.49 -25.17 0.30
C GLU A 142 -16.37 -26.17 1.05
N GLY A 143 -17.65 -25.83 1.21
CA GLY A 143 -18.62 -26.69 1.93
C GLY A 143 -18.48 -26.69 3.46
N MET A 144 -17.61 -25.88 4.03
CA MET A 144 -17.42 -25.82 5.47
C MET A 144 -18.56 -25.09 6.16
N ASN A 145 -19.07 -25.69 7.27
CA ASN A 145 -20.00 -24.99 8.13
C ASN A 145 -19.32 -23.92 8.95
N VAL A 146 -19.81 -22.70 8.87
CA VAL A 146 -19.29 -21.55 9.61
C VAL A 146 -20.41 -20.86 10.37
N SER A 147 -20.06 -20.21 11.49
CA SER A 147 -21.00 -19.37 12.25
C SER A 147 -20.76 -17.92 11.94
N LEU A 148 -21.84 -17.18 11.69
CA LEU A 148 -21.77 -15.73 11.52
C LEU A 148 -21.96 -15.06 12.89
N ALA A 149 -20.92 -14.48 13.43
CA ALA A 149 -20.99 -13.60 14.60
C ALA A 149 -21.41 -12.18 14.14
N LYS A 150 -22.49 -11.68 14.69
CA LYS A 150 -22.97 -10.31 14.51
C LYS A 150 -22.50 -9.42 15.66
N ARG A 151 -22.67 -8.09 15.49
CA ARG A 151 -22.30 -7.11 16.52
C ARG A 151 -23.11 -7.25 17.80
N ASP A 152 -24.32 -7.82 17.69
CA ASP A 152 -25.29 -7.94 18.78
C ASP A 152 -25.25 -9.35 19.45
N GLY A 153 -24.27 -10.18 19.13
CA GLY A 153 -24.10 -11.55 19.64
C GLY A 153 -24.66 -12.62 18.71
#